data_5426e5597528b2677d9f7688c8460839
#
_entry.id   5426e5597528b2677d9f7688c8460839
#
_cell.length_a   1.000
_cell.length_b   1.000
_cell.length_c   1.000
_cell.angle_alpha   90.00
_cell.angle_beta   90.00
_cell.angle_gamma   90.00
#
_symmetry.space_group_name_H-M   'P 1'
#
loop_
_entity.id
_entity.type
_entity.pdbx_description
1 polymer ?
#
loop_
_entity_poly.entity_id
_entity_poly.type
_entity_poly.pdbx_seq_one_letter_code
_entity_poly.pdbx_strand_id
1 'polypeptide(L)'
;MKAALIVAVNFLLGSVPWAVMVGRVLRGVDITIYGDHNPGTYNALRAGGLRLAAPAMILEFAKGFVAGRLAQGMLTANPATASWAWAVAAAAPVAGHGFTPFLRFRGGKALAVTLGVWTAVAGWPAMLAYAGTLCLQELTWPKAPDAFKVSLGMVVLGSVAWLMRLPARYALAWALTFAVILIKQWQYETVFQCTTDRYGAGINDNRPRTGSRGA
;
A
#
# COMPACT_ATOMS: atom_id res chain seq x y z
N MET A 1 -7.92 -18.76 -19.38
CA MET A 1 -8.83 -18.84 -18.21
C MET A 1 -8.10 -18.79 -16.87
N LYS A 2 -7.14 -19.69 -16.56
CA LYS A 2 -6.48 -19.72 -15.23
C LYS A 2 -5.78 -18.41 -14.85
N ALA A 3 -5.08 -17.75 -15.78
CA ALA A 3 -4.38 -16.49 -15.50
C ALA A 3 -5.34 -15.34 -15.14
N ALA A 4 -6.41 -15.17 -15.89
CA ALA A 4 -7.43 -14.15 -15.61
C ALA A 4 -8.10 -14.36 -14.24
N LEU A 5 -8.34 -15.62 -13.87
CA LEU A 5 -8.89 -15.95 -12.54
C LEU A 5 -7.91 -15.53 -11.42
N ILE A 6 -6.61 -15.82 -11.57
CA ILE A 6 -5.60 -15.46 -10.56
C ILE A 6 -5.47 -13.92 -10.45
N VAL A 7 -5.49 -13.20 -11.57
CA VAL A 7 -5.51 -11.74 -11.57
C VAL A 7 -6.72 -11.21 -10.80
N ALA A 8 -7.91 -11.74 -11.07
CA ALA A 8 -9.14 -11.33 -10.37
C ALA A 8 -9.09 -11.65 -8.88
N VAL A 9 -8.64 -12.84 -8.50
CA VAL A 9 -8.45 -13.26 -7.10
C VAL A 9 -7.46 -12.34 -6.39
N ASN A 10 -6.30 -12.06 -7.02
CA ASN A 10 -5.28 -11.19 -6.44
C ASN A 10 -5.78 -9.75 -6.28
N PHE A 11 -6.54 -9.24 -7.25
CA PHE A 11 -7.18 -7.93 -7.13
C PHE A 11 -8.16 -7.90 -5.95
N LEU A 12 -9.03 -8.89 -5.81
CA LEU A 12 -9.98 -8.96 -4.70
C LEU A 12 -9.31 -9.14 -3.34
N LEU A 13 -8.28 -10.00 -3.24
CA LEU A 13 -7.46 -10.12 -2.02
C LEU A 13 -6.85 -8.77 -1.63
N GLY A 14 -6.25 -8.07 -2.59
CA GLY A 14 -5.72 -6.72 -2.38
C GLY A 14 -6.78 -5.71 -1.95
N SER A 15 -8.01 -5.87 -2.43
CA SER A 15 -9.11 -4.94 -2.18
C SER A 15 -9.61 -4.93 -0.75
N VAL A 16 -9.42 -6.00 0.04
CA VAL A 16 -9.90 -6.05 1.44
C VAL A 16 -9.24 -4.96 2.27
N PRO A 17 -10.02 -4.01 2.86
CA PRO A 17 -9.47 -2.86 3.57
C PRO A 17 -9.17 -3.19 5.04
N TRP A 18 -8.18 -4.04 5.29
CA TRP A 18 -7.87 -4.56 6.62
C TRP A 18 -7.61 -3.48 7.66
N ALA A 19 -6.91 -2.40 7.32
CA ALA A 19 -6.63 -1.33 8.27
C ALA A 19 -7.92 -0.66 8.77
N VAL A 20 -8.91 -0.44 7.88
CA VAL A 20 -10.23 0.09 8.28
C VAL A 20 -10.98 -0.91 9.14
N MET A 21 -10.95 -2.20 8.77
CA MET A 21 -11.61 -3.27 9.55
C MET A 21 -11.01 -3.38 10.95
N VAL A 22 -9.69 -3.34 11.07
CA VAL A 22 -8.98 -3.37 12.36
C VAL A 22 -9.41 -2.18 13.23
N GLY A 23 -9.46 -0.97 12.66
CA GLY A 23 -9.93 0.21 13.39
C GLY A 23 -11.34 0.05 13.95
N ARG A 24 -12.26 -0.42 13.11
CA ARG A 24 -13.66 -0.63 13.49
C ARG A 24 -13.84 -1.75 14.51
N VAL A 25 -13.19 -2.89 14.32
CA VAL A 25 -13.35 -4.08 15.18
C VAL A 25 -12.68 -3.87 16.55
N LEU A 26 -11.45 -3.33 16.59
CA LEU A 26 -10.70 -3.25 17.84
C LEU A 26 -11.02 -2.01 18.68
N ARG A 27 -11.49 -0.91 18.05
CA ARG A 27 -11.70 0.37 18.74
C ARG A 27 -13.02 1.06 18.37
N GLY A 28 -13.82 0.55 17.47
CA GLY A 28 -15.04 1.20 16.98
C GLY A 28 -14.78 2.52 16.24
N VAL A 29 -13.55 2.73 15.72
CA VAL A 29 -13.16 3.99 15.07
C VAL A 29 -13.03 3.83 13.56
N ASP A 30 -13.38 4.88 12.83
CA ASP A 30 -13.09 4.98 11.41
C ASP A 30 -11.74 5.69 11.23
N ILE A 31 -10.72 4.95 10.80
CA ILE A 31 -9.38 5.51 10.61
C ILE A 31 -9.29 6.52 9.46
N THR A 32 -10.28 6.55 8.58
CA THR A 32 -10.29 7.45 7.41
C THR A 32 -10.63 8.89 7.75
N ILE A 33 -11.05 9.18 8.98
CA ILE A 33 -11.27 10.57 9.45
C ILE A 33 -10.00 11.21 10.02
N TYR A 34 -8.89 10.45 10.09
CA TYR A 34 -7.60 10.92 10.61
C TYR A 34 -6.64 11.29 9.48
N GLY A 35 -5.75 12.23 9.77
CA GLY A 35 -4.64 12.61 8.92
C GLY A 35 -5.05 13.01 7.50
N ASP A 36 -4.48 12.34 6.52
CA ASP A 36 -4.73 12.56 5.09
C ASP A 36 -5.93 11.79 4.53
N HIS A 37 -6.80 11.27 5.40
CA HIS A 37 -7.98 10.46 5.04
C HIS A 37 -7.67 9.14 4.34
N ASN A 38 -6.42 8.71 4.31
CA ASN A 38 -5.97 7.46 3.72
C ASN A 38 -6.42 6.26 4.58
N PRO A 39 -7.10 5.24 4.03
CA PRO A 39 -7.51 4.04 4.76
C PRO A 39 -6.33 3.08 5.03
N GLY A 40 -5.17 3.62 5.42
CA GLY A 40 -3.92 2.89 5.59
C GLY A 40 -3.43 2.82 7.03
N THR A 41 -2.36 2.06 7.21
CA THR A 41 -1.74 1.76 8.52
C THR A 41 -1.29 3.01 9.27
N TYR A 42 -0.84 4.05 8.57
CA TYR A 42 -0.40 5.29 9.21
C TYR A 42 -1.56 6.03 9.89
N ASN A 43 -2.74 6.04 9.29
CA ASN A 43 -3.93 6.58 9.95
C ASN A 43 -4.47 5.66 11.05
N ALA A 44 -4.26 4.34 10.96
CA ALA A 44 -4.50 3.44 12.08
C ALA A 44 -3.57 3.78 13.27
N LEU A 45 -2.30 4.13 13.01
CA LEU A 45 -1.37 4.60 14.04
C LEU A 45 -1.87 5.88 14.72
N ARG A 46 -2.33 6.86 13.93
CA ARG A 46 -2.90 8.11 14.46
C ARG A 46 -4.19 7.89 15.27
N ALA A 47 -5.04 6.95 14.84
CA ALA A 47 -6.33 6.69 15.47
C ALA A 47 -6.23 5.89 16.79
N GLY A 48 -5.22 5.03 16.95
CA GLY A 48 -5.14 4.15 18.13
C GLY A 48 -3.75 3.60 18.46
N GLY A 49 -2.70 4.25 17.95
CA GLY A 49 -1.32 3.88 18.22
C GLY A 49 -0.95 2.51 17.64
N LEU A 50 0.09 1.91 18.19
CA LEU A 50 0.58 0.61 17.74
C LEU A 50 -0.45 -0.53 17.89
N ARG A 51 -1.42 -0.39 18.80
CA ARG A 51 -2.48 -1.39 18.99
C ARG A 51 -3.36 -1.56 17.74
N LEU A 52 -3.52 -0.51 16.92
CA LEU A 52 -4.21 -0.59 15.64
C LEU A 52 -3.23 -0.73 14.48
N ALA A 53 -2.11 -0.01 14.52
CA ALA A 53 -1.17 0.01 13.40
C ALA A 53 -0.49 -1.34 13.17
N ALA A 54 -0.08 -2.05 14.22
CA ALA A 54 0.63 -3.31 14.07
C ALA A 54 -0.24 -4.40 13.41
N PRO A 55 -1.45 -4.74 13.90
CA PRO A 55 -2.30 -5.72 13.22
C PRO A 55 -2.72 -5.24 11.81
N ALA A 56 -2.98 -3.96 11.60
CA ALA A 56 -3.27 -3.41 10.27
C ALA A 56 -2.10 -3.63 9.31
N MET A 57 -0.85 -3.33 9.73
CA MET A 57 0.35 -3.53 8.92
C MET A 57 0.55 -5.00 8.57
N ILE A 58 0.43 -5.89 9.56
CA ILE A 58 0.59 -7.34 9.35
C ILE A 58 -0.42 -7.86 8.33
N LEU A 59 -1.69 -7.49 8.45
CA LEU A 59 -2.74 -7.96 7.54
C LEU A 59 -2.62 -7.36 6.13
N GLU A 60 -2.25 -6.07 6.03
CA GLU A 60 -2.01 -5.42 4.74
C GLU A 60 -0.78 -6.01 4.03
N PHE A 61 0.29 -6.30 4.76
CA PHE A 61 1.45 -7.03 4.25
C PHE A 61 1.08 -8.45 3.82
N ALA A 62 0.40 -9.19 4.70
CA ALA A 62 0.04 -10.59 4.47
C ALA A 62 -0.82 -10.80 3.22
N LYS A 63 -1.82 -9.92 2.98
CA LYS A 63 -2.62 -10.01 1.76
C LYS A 63 -1.79 -9.83 0.49
N GLY A 64 -0.81 -8.91 0.51
CA GLY A 64 0.14 -8.71 -0.58
C GLY A 64 1.05 -9.93 -0.76
N PHE A 65 1.56 -10.46 0.34
CA PHE A 65 2.42 -11.66 0.31
C PHE A 65 1.69 -12.88 -0.25
N VAL A 66 0.48 -13.16 0.22
CA VAL A 66 -0.34 -14.29 -0.28
C VAL A 66 -0.61 -14.12 -1.77
N ALA A 67 -1.04 -12.94 -2.22
CA ALA A 67 -1.29 -12.67 -3.63
C ALA A 67 -0.01 -12.81 -4.49
N GLY A 68 1.14 -12.36 -3.99
CA GLY A 68 2.44 -12.55 -4.64
C GLY A 68 2.81 -14.04 -4.75
N ARG A 69 2.54 -14.85 -3.72
CA ARG A 69 2.73 -16.32 -3.77
C ARG A 69 1.83 -16.99 -4.79
N LEU A 70 0.57 -16.55 -4.90
CA LEU A 70 -0.35 -17.04 -5.93
C LEU A 70 0.15 -16.70 -7.35
N ALA A 71 0.66 -15.48 -7.56
CA ALA A 71 1.29 -15.12 -8.83
C ALA A 71 2.51 -16.01 -9.15
N GLN A 72 3.38 -16.28 -8.17
CA GLN A 72 4.52 -17.20 -8.36
C GLN A 72 4.06 -18.61 -8.70
N GLY A 73 2.97 -19.10 -8.11
CA GLY A 73 2.36 -20.38 -8.42
C GLY A 73 1.95 -20.55 -9.90
N MET A 74 1.67 -19.45 -10.61
CA MET A 74 1.40 -19.51 -12.06
C MET A 74 2.60 -20.03 -12.85
N LEU A 75 3.83 -19.64 -12.47
CA LEU A 75 5.06 -20.05 -13.16
C LEU A 75 5.42 -21.51 -12.87
N THR A 76 5.20 -21.95 -11.63
CA THR A 76 5.44 -23.36 -11.27
C THR A 76 4.44 -24.29 -11.91
N ALA A 77 3.18 -23.87 -12.03
CA ALA A 77 2.12 -24.64 -12.67
C ALA A 77 2.23 -24.68 -14.21
N ASN A 78 2.74 -23.61 -14.80
CA ASN A 78 2.97 -23.50 -16.25
C ASN A 78 4.13 -22.54 -16.55
N PRO A 79 5.36 -23.02 -16.74
CA PRO A 79 6.52 -22.20 -17.08
C PRO A 79 6.35 -21.36 -18.37
N ALA A 80 5.48 -21.80 -19.29
CA ALA A 80 5.14 -21.06 -20.50
C ALA A 80 4.12 -19.93 -20.27
N THR A 81 3.75 -19.65 -19.02
CA THR A 81 2.86 -18.50 -18.70
C THR A 81 3.45 -17.21 -19.26
N ALA A 82 2.63 -16.49 -20.02
CA ALA A 82 3.04 -15.23 -20.62
C ALA A 82 3.55 -14.26 -19.55
N SER A 83 4.73 -13.68 -19.80
CA SER A 83 5.40 -12.79 -18.85
C SER A 83 4.52 -11.61 -18.40
N TRP A 84 3.72 -11.06 -19.32
CA TRP A 84 2.78 -9.97 -19.00
C TRP A 84 1.65 -10.44 -18.07
N ALA A 85 1.11 -11.65 -18.24
CA ALA A 85 0.03 -12.17 -17.38
C ALA A 85 0.50 -12.37 -15.95
N TRP A 86 1.74 -12.84 -15.75
CA TRP A 86 2.35 -12.92 -14.44
C TRP A 86 2.55 -11.53 -13.82
N ALA A 87 3.07 -10.57 -14.60
CA ALA A 87 3.31 -9.21 -14.13
C ALA A 87 2.01 -8.52 -13.67
N VAL A 88 0.93 -8.68 -14.45
CA VAL A 88 -0.39 -8.17 -14.08
C VAL A 88 -0.91 -8.85 -12.81
N ALA A 89 -0.76 -10.19 -12.68
CA ALA A 89 -1.16 -10.92 -11.49
C ALA A 89 -0.40 -10.46 -10.24
N ALA A 90 0.91 -10.16 -10.36
CA ALA A 90 1.73 -9.67 -9.27
C ALA A 90 1.35 -8.22 -8.87
N ALA A 91 1.00 -7.35 -9.82
CA ALA A 91 0.59 -5.98 -9.57
C ALA A 91 -0.89 -5.86 -9.12
N ALA A 92 -1.72 -6.84 -9.43
CA ALA A 92 -3.17 -6.80 -9.18
C ALA A 92 -3.54 -6.50 -7.72
N PRO A 93 -2.91 -7.05 -6.67
CA PRO A 93 -3.27 -6.74 -5.29
C PRO A 93 -2.93 -5.30 -4.90
N VAL A 94 -1.92 -4.69 -5.50
CA VAL A 94 -1.57 -3.27 -5.30
C VAL A 94 -2.67 -2.39 -5.90
N ALA A 95 -3.12 -2.72 -7.12
CA ALA A 95 -4.25 -2.05 -7.75
C ALA A 95 -5.55 -2.26 -6.95
N GLY A 96 -5.80 -3.48 -6.46
CA GLY A 96 -6.94 -3.80 -5.60
C GLY A 96 -6.98 -2.97 -4.32
N HIS A 97 -5.84 -2.82 -3.64
CA HIS A 97 -5.76 -1.96 -2.46
C HIS A 97 -5.97 -0.47 -2.79
N GLY A 98 -5.37 0.01 -3.88
CA GLY A 98 -5.49 1.41 -4.30
C GLY A 98 -6.89 1.77 -4.80
N PHE A 99 -7.54 0.87 -5.51
CA PHE A 99 -8.84 1.08 -6.15
C PHE A 99 -9.89 0.09 -5.65
N THR A 100 -9.94 -0.11 -4.33
CA THR A 100 -10.86 -1.08 -3.72
C THR A 100 -12.33 -0.72 -3.92
N PRO A 101 -13.16 -1.64 -4.43
CA PRO A 101 -14.61 -1.43 -4.54
C PRO A 101 -15.28 -1.31 -3.17
N PHE A 102 -14.72 -1.92 -2.12
CA PHE A 102 -15.26 -1.86 -0.75
C PHE A 102 -15.24 -0.45 -0.15
N LEU A 103 -14.41 0.45 -0.67
CA LEU A 103 -14.35 1.86 -0.27
C LEU A 103 -14.70 2.80 -1.44
N ARG A 104 -15.59 2.39 -2.34
CA ARG A 104 -16.03 3.17 -3.51
C ARG A 104 -14.83 3.69 -4.33
N PHE A 105 -13.84 2.81 -4.57
CA PHE A 105 -12.59 3.08 -5.30
C PHE A 105 -11.65 4.11 -4.63
N ARG A 106 -11.89 4.44 -3.36
CA ARG A 106 -11.05 5.33 -2.54
C ARG A 106 -10.15 4.53 -1.60
N GLY A 107 -9.36 3.61 -2.16
CA GLY A 107 -8.40 2.80 -1.42
C GLY A 107 -7.11 3.56 -1.08
N GLY A 108 -6.19 2.91 -0.36
CA GLY A 108 -4.99 3.51 0.19
C GLY A 108 -3.80 3.64 -0.78
N LYS A 109 -2.67 4.10 -0.26
CA LYS A 109 -1.40 4.31 -0.98
C LYS A 109 -0.64 3.01 -1.28
N ALA A 110 -1.12 1.87 -0.82
CA ALA A 110 -0.67 0.49 -1.10
C ALA A 110 0.78 0.13 -0.70
N LEU A 111 1.43 0.87 0.20
CA LEU A 111 2.84 0.65 0.54
C LEU A 111 3.08 -0.71 1.22
N ALA A 112 2.28 -1.06 2.23
CA ALA A 112 2.39 -2.34 2.94
C ALA A 112 2.07 -3.54 2.04
N VAL A 113 1.07 -3.42 1.16
CA VAL A 113 0.72 -4.45 0.17
C VAL A 113 1.85 -4.66 -0.82
N THR A 114 2.45 -3.58 -1.32
CA THR A 114 3.62 -3.64 -2.21
C THR A 114 4.78 -4.36 -1.54
N LEU A 115 5.07 -4.02 -0.27
CA LEU A 115 6.10 -4.71 0.50
C LEU A 115 5.83 -6.22 0.57
N GLY A 116 4.59 -6.63 0.84
CA GLY A 116 4.19 -8.03 0.87
C GLY A 116 4.38 -8.73 -0.47
N VAL A 117 3.90 -8.14 -1.57
CA VAL A 117 4.05 -8.68 -2.94
C VAL A 117 5.52 -8.89 -3.27
N TRP A 118 6.34 -7.84 -3.11
CA TRP A 118 7.75 -7.90 -3.51
C TRP A 118 8.57 -8.84 -2.63
N THR A 119 8.22 -8.98 -1.35
CA THR A 119 8.78 -10.04 -0.49
C THR A 119 8.47 -11.43 -1.04
N ALA A 120 7.24 -11.66 -1.49
CA ALA A 120 6.81 -12.95 -2.01
C ALA A 120 7.46 -13.32 -3.35
N VAL A 121 7.65 -12.34 -4.24
CA VAL A 121 8.12 -12.60 -5.62
C VAL A 121 9.62 -12.42 -5.79
N ALA A 122 10.28 -11.55 -5.02
CA ALA A 122 11.71 -11.24 -5.14
C ALA A 122 12.51 -11.52 -3.86
N GLY A 123 11.84 -11.92 -2.77
CA GLY A 123 12.46 -12.31 -1.52
C GLY A 123 12.81 -11.14 -0.58
N TRP A 124 13.49 -11.47 0.51
CA TRP A 124 13.86 -10.53 1.58
C TRP A 124 14.79 -9.38 1.14
N PRO A 125 15.68 -9.50 0.12
CA PRO A 125 16.46 -8.34 -0.31
C PRO A 125 15.59 -7.21 -0.85
N ALA A 126 14.53 -7.55 -1.61
CA ALA A 126 13.56 -6.57 -2.11
C ALA A 126 12.78 -5.90 -0.95
N MET A 127 12.42 -6.68 0.08
CA MET A 127 11.78 -6.17 1.28
C MET A 127 12.68 -5.17 2.00
N LEU A 128 13.93 -5.53 2.28
CA LEU A 128 14.87 -4.66 2.98
C LEU A 128 15.20 -3.39 2.18
N ALA A 129 15.34 -3.51 0.87
CA ALA A 129 15.61 -2.38 -0.01
C ALA A 129 14.46 -1.36 0.06
N TYR A 130 13.22 -1.81 -0.10
CA TYR A 130 12.06 -0.93 -0.11
C TYR A 130 11.74 -0.37 1.28
N ALA A 131 11.53 -1.25 2.27
CA ALA A 131 11.22 -0.83 3.63
C ALA A 131 12.35 -0.03 4.28
N GLY A 132 13.61 -0.48 4.11
CA GLY A 132 14.79 0.21 4.64
C GLY A 132 14.94 1.61 4.07
N THR A 133 14.69 1.80 2.76
CA THR A 133 14.71 3.12 2.14
C THR A 133 13.63 4.02 2.73
N LEU A 134 12.40 3.54 2.87
CA LEU A 134 11.31 4.32 3.46
C LEU A 134 11.60 4.70 4.93
N CYS A 135 12.07 3.74 5.73
CA CYS A 135 12.44 4.01 7.13
C CYS A 135 13.61 5.00 7.25
N LEU A 136 14.65 4.84 6.43
CA LEU A 136 15.79 5.75 6.44
C LEU A 136 15.38 7.18 6.08
N GLN A 137 14.53 7.35 5.08
CA GLN A 137 14.03 8.66 4.68
C GLN A 137 13.14 9.30 5.75
N GLU A 138 12.35 8.50 6.48
CA GLU A 138 11.54 9.02 7.58
C GLU A 138 12.42 9.55 8.73
N LEU A 139 13.57 8.90 8.96
CA LEU A 139 14.55 9.32 9.98
C LEU A 139 15.38 10.52 9.55
N THR A 140 15.78 10.59 8.27
CA THR A 140 16.73 11.61 7.77
C THR A 140 16.04 12.82 7.18
N TRP A 141 14.90 12.63 6.51
CA TRP A 141 14.13 13.68 5.83
C TRP A 141 12.62 13.59 6.16
N PRO A 142 12.23 13.71 7.44
CA PRO A 142 10.82 13.54 7.85
C PRO A 142 9.87 14.51 7.15
N LYS A 143 10.36 15.71 6.79
CA LYS A 143 9.56 16.76 6.12
C LYS A 143 9.52 16.63 4.59
N ALA A 144 10.23 15.68 3.98
CA ALA A 144 10.16 15.48 2.54
C ALA A 144 8.75 15.01 2.11
N PRO A 145 8.27 15.40 0.92
CA PRO A 145 6.98 14.96 0.40
C PRO A 145 6.90 13.41 0.33
N ASP A 146 5.75 12.86 0.69
CA ASP A 146 5.52 11.40 0.65
C ASP A 146 5.76 10.82 -0.75
N ALA A 147 5.33 11.53 -1.80
CA ALA A 147 5.55 11.10 -3.18
C ALA A 147 7.03 10.97 -3.51
N PHE A 148 7.89 11.88 -3.02
CA PHE A 148 9.33 11.80 -3.20
C PHE A 148 9.91 10.57 -2.49
N LYS A 149 9.56 10.37 -1.20
CA LYS A 149 10.04 9.25 -0.39
C LYS A 149 9.70 7.91 -1.04
N VAL A 150 8.45 7.78 -1.46
CA VAL A 150 7.93 6.54 -2.05
C VAL A 150 8.53 6.29 -3.44
N SER A 151 8.69 7.35 -4.26
CA SER A 151 9.35 7.23 -5.56
C SER A 151 10.79 6.76 -5.44
N LEU A 152 11.55 7.34 -4.50
CA LEU A 152 12.94 6.90 -4.26
C LEU A 152 12.98 5.45 -3.76
N GLY A 153 12.06 5.05 -2.86
CA GLY A 153 11.92 3.65 -2.44
C GLY A 153 11.66 2.69 -3.60
N MET A 154 10.78 3.09 -4.55
CA MET A 154 10.50 2.30 -5.74
C MET A 154 11.70 2.23 -6.69
N VAL A 155 12.46 3.32 -6.86
CA VAL A 155 13.69 3.32 -7.65
C VAL A 155 14.72 2.36 -7.05
N VAL A 156 14.93 2.41 -5.73
CA VAL A 156 15.85 1.47 -5.04
C VAL A 156 15.37 0.03 -5.19
N LEU A 157 14.08 -0.25 -5.05
CA LEU A 157 13.49 -1.57 -5.29
C LEU A 157 13.78 -2.07 -6.71
N GLY A 158 13.54 -1.23 -7.72
CA GLY A 158 13.82 -1.56 -9.12
C GLY A 158 15.32 -1.82 -9.37
N SER A 159 16.20 -1.00 -8.78
CA SER A 159 17.65 -1.19 -8.86
C SER A 159 18.11 -2.51 -8.25
N VAL A 160 17.56 -2.88 -7.09
CA VAL A 160 17.86 -4.19 -6.46
C VAL A 160 17.34 -5.34 -7.33
N ALA A 161 16.14 -5.25 -7.88
CA ALA A 161 15.61 -6.24 -8.79
C ALA A 161 16.50 -6.43 -10.05
N TRP A 162 17.03 -5.32 -10.57
CA TRP A 162 17.98 -5.33 -11.69
C TRP A 162 19.33 -5.95 -11.30
N LEU A 163 19.89 -5.57 -10.16
CA LEU A 163 21.14 -6.14 -9.64
C LEU A 163 21.04 -7.65 -9.36
N MET A 164 19.85 -8.10 -8.92
CA MET A 164 19.54 -9.52 -8.75
C MET A 164 19.32 -10.24 -10.09
N ARG A 165 19.44 -9.54 -11.23
CA ARG A 165 19.22 -10.07 -12.58
C ARG A 165 17.88 -10.77 -12.75
N LEU A 166 16.83 -10.22 -12.13
CA LEU A 166 15.48 -10.77 -12.26
C LEU A 166 14.99 -10.65 -13.72
N PRO A 167 14.22 -11.64 -14.22
CA PRO A 167 13.69 -11.62 -15.59
C PRO A 167 12.86 -10.36 -15.90
N ALA A 168 12.76 -9.96 -17.18
CA ALA A 168 12.09 -8.75 -17.64
C ALA A 168 10.61 -8.61 -17.17
N ARG A 169 9.92 -9.73 -16.88
CA ARG A 169 8.58 -9.70 -16.30
C ARG A 169 8.51 -8.98 -14.95
N TYR A 170 9.61 -8.99 -14.17
CA TYR A 170 9.68 -8.24 -12.92
C TYR A 170 9.74 -6.73 -13.15
N ALA A 171 10.42 -6.29 -14.21
CA ALA A 171 10.42 -4.88 -14.60
C ALA A 171 9.02 -4.39 -14.97
N LEU A 172 8.23 -5.21 -15.69
CA LEU A 172 6.84 -4.90 -15.99
C LEU A 172 5.97 -4.85 -14.72
N ALA A 173 6.11 -5.84 -13.82
CA ALA A 173 5.39 -5.85 -12.54
C ALA A 173 5.76 -4.62 -11.69
N TRP A 174 7.04 -4.24 -11.67
CA TRP A 174 7.54 -3.06 -11.01
C TRP A 174 6.90 -1.79 -11.59
N ALA A 175 6.92 -1.63 -12.90
CA ALA A 175 6.34 -0.47 -13.58
C ALA A 175 4.84 -0.31 -13.30
N LEU A 176 4.07 -1.42 -13.36
CA LEU A 176 2.64 -1.43 -13.04
C LEU A 176 2.39 -1.07 -11.57
N THR A 177 3.15 -1.65 -10.65
CA THR A 177 3.07 -1.34 -9.22
C THR A 177 3.39 0.12 -8.95
N PHE A 178 4.48 0.63 -9.55
CA PHE A 178 4.91 2.01 -9.39
C PHE A 178 3.88 3.00 -9.93
N ALA A 179 3.30 2.72 -11.10
CA ALA A 179 2.24 3.55 -11.67
C ALA A 179 1.03 3.67 -10.73
N VAL A 180 0.56 2.56 -10.17
CA VAL A 180 -0.54 2.58 -9.18
C VAL A 180 -0.17 3.43 -7.96
N ILE A 181 1.02 3.26 -7.42
CA ILE A 181 1.49 4.01 -6.25
C ILE A 181 1.56 5.51 -6.56
N LEU A 182 2.14 5.91 -7.71
CA LEU A 182 2.23 7.32 -8.11
C LEU A 182 0.85 7.97 -8.25
N ILE A 183 -0.09 7.28 -8.91
CA ILE A 183 -1.47 7.76 -9.05
C ILE A 183 -2.09 7.99 -7.67
N LYS A 184 -1.89 7.05 -6.73
CA LYS A 184 -2.45 7.17 -5.39
C LYS A 184 -1.78 8.25 -4.55
N GLN A 185 -0.47 8.41 -4.63
CA GLN A 185 0.23 9.51 -3.96
C GLN A 185 -0.26 10.86 -4.46
N TRP A 186 -0.31 11.05 -5.78
CA TRP A 186 -0.82 12.28 -6.38
C TRP A 186 -2.26 12.61 -5.96
N GLN A 187 -3.16 11.60 -5.94
CA GLN A 187 -4.54 11.79 -5.49
C GLN A 187 -4.63 12.26 -4.03
N TYR A 188 -3.82 11.68 -3.13
CA TYR A 188 -3.84 12.06 -1.72
C TYR A 188 -3.19 13.42 -1.46
N GLU A 189 -2.12 13.77 -2.15
CA GLU A 189 -1.49 15.08 -2.04
C GLU A 189 -2.41 16.20 -2.54
N THR A 190 -3.06 16.00 -3.69
CA THR A 190 -4.00 16.99 -4.27
C THR A 190 -5.21 17.21 -3.36
N VAL A 191 -5.80 16.14 -2.81
CA VAL A 191 -6.94 16.26 -1.90
C VAL A 191 -6.51 16.94 -0.59
N PHE A 192 -5.35 16.61 -0.05
CA PHE A 192 -4.83 17.19 1.17
C PHE A 192 -4.56 18.71 1.01
N GLN A 193 -3.92 19.11 -0.08
CA GLN A 193 -3.68 20.51 -0.41
C GLN A 193 -5.00 21.29 -0.54
N CYS A 194 -5.96 20.77 -1.28
CA CYS A 194 -7.27 21.42 -1.47
C CYS A 194 -8.05 21.60 -0.16
N THR A 195 -7.93 20.67 0.80
CA THR A 195 -8.56 20.78 2.11
C THR A 195 -7.82 21.80 3.00
N THR A 196 -6.50 21.83 2.97
CA THR A 196 -5.69 22.79 3.72
C THR A 196 -5.94 24.23 3.24
N ASP A 197 -6.02 24.44 1.94
CA ASP A 197 -6.28 25.75 1.33
C ASP A 197 -7.71 26.25 1.64
N ARG A 198 -8.68 25.33 1.71
CA ARG A 198 -10.10 25.70 1.95
C ARG A 198 -10.41 25.99 3.42
N TYR A 199 -9.73 25.35 4.35
CA TYR A 199 -10.06 25.43 5.78
C TYR A 199 -8.94 26.05 6.64
N GLY A 200 -7.84 26.52 6.03
CA GLY A 200 -6.68 27.10 6.71
C GLY A 200 -5.85 26.06 7.48
N ALA A 201 -4.67 26.46 7.93
CA ALA A 201 -3.71 25.60 8.65
C ALA A 201 -4.18 25.09 10.03
N GLY A 202 -5.46 25.35 10.40
CA GLY A 202 -6.02 25.04 11.73
C GLY A 202 -6.44 23.57 11.94
N ILE A 203 -6.38 22.69 10.93
CA ILE A 203 -6.85 21.29 11.05
C ILE A 203 -5.74 20.34 11.54
N ASN A 204 -4.60 20.85 11.95
CA ASN A 204 -3.48 20.02 12.44
C ASN A 204 -3.55 19.68 13.93
N ASP A 205 -4.66 19.96 14.62
CA ASP A 205 -4.86 19.52 16.00
C ASP A 205 -5.63 18.20 16.05
N ASN A 206 -4.88 17.11 16.09
CA ASN A 206 -5.33 15.70 16.15
C ASN A 206 -5.97 15.33 17.51
N ARG A 207 -6.60 16.21 18.22
CA ARG A 207 -7.35 15.87 19.44
C ARG A 207 -8.82 15.66 19.09
N PRO A 208 -9.41 14.50 19.44
CA PRO A 208 -10.86 14.40 19.43
C PRO A 208 -11.41 15.52 20.35
N ARG A 209 -12.27 16.37 19.81
CA ARG A 209 -13.04 17.29 20.63
C ARG A 209 -13.86 16.44 21.58
N THR A 210 -13.37 16.27 22.80
CA THR A 210 -14.17 15.76 23.89
C THR A 210 -15.34 16.73 24.04
N GLY A 211 -16.51 16.29 23.62
CA GLY A 211 -17.73 17.04 23.80
C GLY A 211 -17.88 17.33 25.28
N SER A 212 -17.80 18.60 25.65
CA SER A 212 -18.27 19.11 26.93
C SER A 212 -19.76 18.76 27.02
N ARG A 213 -20.09 17.66 27.68
CA ARG A 213 -21.41 17.53 28.28
C ARG A 213 -21.43 18.52 29.41
N GLY A 214 -21.97 19.68 29.11
CA GLY A 214 -22.40 20.64 30.13
C GLY A 214 -23.51 20.01 30.97
N ALA A 215 -23.45 20.33 32.22
CA ALA A 215 -24.35 19.99 33.30
C ALA A 215 -25.83 20.32 33.00
#